data_4b739fd4d2ce90076146d2b6115d95ed
#
_entry.id   4b739fd4d2ce90076146d2b6115d95ed
#
_cell.length_a   1.000
_cell.length_b   1.000
_cell.length_c   1.000
_cell.angle_alpha   90.00
_cell.angle_beta   90.00
_cell.angle_gamma   90.00
#
_symmetry.space_group_name_H-M   'P 1'
#
loop_
_entity.id
_entity.type
_entity.pdbx_description
1 polymer ?
#
loop_
_entity_poly.entity_id
_entity_poly.type
_entity_poly.pdbx_seq_one_letter_code
_entity_poly.pdbx_strand_id
1 'polypeptide(L)'
;MNQPDQRRADDPVLNPRGQAPWRPDKMGKRTLFESPRLLVGLNAFEPGQSHAVHAHQGMDKLYYVIEGAGVFILNGVEHPMRAGELLVAPSGVPHGVANNGPDRLLVLAVLAPWHGTA
;
A
#
# COMPACT_ATOMS: atom_id res chain seq x y z
N MET A 1 1.82 -8.65 20.53
CA MET A 1 3.26 -8.54 20.20
C MET A 1 3.55 -9.28 18.92
N ASN A 2 4.33 -8.67 18.04
CA ASN A 2 4.65 -9.28 16.77
C ASN A 2 5.82 -10.24 16.91
N GLN A 3 5.59 -11.48 16.49
CA GLN A 3 6.65 -12.45 16.36
C GLN A 3 7.35 -12.26 15.02
N PRO A 4 8.67 -12.48 14.93
CA PRO A 4 9.32 -12.55 13.63
C PRO A 4 8.64 -13.60 12.76
N ASP A 5 8.53 -13.32 11.48
CA ASP A 5 8.01 -14.31 10.54
C ASP A 5 9.04 -15.40 10.36
N GLN A 6 8.70 -16.60 10.83
CA GLN A 6 9.60 -17.75 10.80
C GLN A 6 9.35 -18.67 9.61
N ARG A 7 8.50 -18.26 8.70
CA ARG A 7 8.26 -19.03 7.50
C ARG A 7 9.50 -19.07 6.61
N ARG A 8 9.64 -20.14 5.89
CA ARG A 8 10.72 -20.26 4.90
C ARG A 8 10.49 -19.26 3.78
N ALA A 9 11.58 -18.83 3.14
CA ALA A 9 11.52 -17.84 2.06
C ALA A 9 10.66 -18.31 0.87
N ASP A 10 10.53 -19.63 0.67
CA ASP A 10 9.74 -20.19 -0.43
C ASP A 10 8.30 -20.52 -0.02
N ASP A 11 7.90 -20.20 1.22
CA ASP A 11 6.53 -20.40 1.66
C ASP A 11 5.61 -19.44 0.92
N PRO A 12 4.53 -19.93 0.30
CA PRO A 12 3.59 -19.04 -0.40
C PRO A 12 2.74 -18.18 0.53
N VAL A 13 2.75 -18.46 1.82
CA VAL A 13 1.98 -17.69 2.80
C VAL A 13 2.84 -16.57 3.36
N LEU A 14 2.34 -15.34 3.28
CA LEU A 14 3.04 -14.14 3.74
C LEU A 14 2.28 -13.50 4.89
N ASN A 15 3.02 -12.88 5.81
CA ASN A 15 2.44 -12.08 6.89
C ASN A 15 2.77 -10.60 6.64
N PRO A 16 1.83 -9.82 6.06
CA PRO A 16 2.12 -8.42 5.75
C PRO A 16 2.51 -7.59 6.97
N ARG A 17 1.87 -7.78 8.11
CA ARG A 17 2.19 -7.01 9.32
C ARG A 17 3.62 -7.25 9.78
N GLY A 18 4.10 -8.48 9.66
CA GLY A 18 5.47 -8.82 10.04
C GLY A 18 6.53 -8.29 9.07
N GLN A 19 6.12 -7.79 7.92
CA GLN A 19 7.03 -7.29 6.89
C GLN A 19 6.85 -5.79 6.62
N ALA A 20 6.12 -5.08 7.48
CA ALA A 20 5.84 -3.67 7.29
C ALA A 20 7.12 -2.83 7.25
N PRO A 21 7.34 -2.05 6.17
CA PRO A 21 8.58 -1.31 5.97
C PRO A 21 8.55 0.10 6.60
N TRP A 22 8.35 0.19 7.91
CA TRP A 22 8.31 1.47 8.60
C TRP A 22 9.63 2.23 8.47
N ARG A 23 9.55 3.53 8.15
CA ARG A 23 10.71 4.40 8.05
C ARG A 23 10.43 5.72 8.76
N PRO A 24 11.42 6.31 9.47
CA PRO A 24 11.22 7.58 10.16
C PRO A 24 11.24 8.80 9.23
N ASP A 25 11.87 8.68 8.05
CA ASP A 25 12.14 9.82 7.17
C ASP A 25 11.10 10.01 6.07
N LYS A 26 10.44 8.95 5.65
CA LYS A 26 9.42 8.98 4.60
C LYS A 26 8.62 7.68 4.62
N MET A 27 7.52 7.64 3.87
CA MET A 27 6.75 6.41 3.75
C MET A 27 7.63 5.28 3.22
N GLY A 28 7.41 4.08 3.74
CA GLY A 28 8.14 2.90 3.31
C GLY A 28 7.38 2.09 2.29
N LYS A 29 8.11 1.45 1.38
CA LYS A 29 7.57 0.53 0.38
C LYS A 29 8.29 -0.79 0.45
N ARG A 30 7.56 -1.88 0.28
CA ARG A 30 8.14 -3.22 0.21
C ARG A 30 7.36 -4.06 -0.78
N THR A 31 8.06 -4.67 -1.72
CA THR A 31 7.46 -5.62 -2.64
C THR A 31 7.38 -6.98 -1.98
N LEU A 32 6.17 -7.55 -1.92
CA LEU A 32 5.95 -8.90 -1.39
C LEU A 32 6.00 -9.95 -2.49
N PHE A 33 5.46 -9.63 -3.66
CA PHE A 33 5.46 -10.52 -4.82
C PHE A 33 5.40 -9.70 -6.09
N GLU A 34 6.09 -10.16 -7.12
CA GLU A 34 6.13 -9.48 -8.41
C GLU A 34 6.21 -10.50 -9.54
N SER A 35 5.37 -10.30 -10.55
CA SER A 35 5.41 -11.04 -11.81
C SER A 35 4.92 -10.10 -12.91
N PRO A 36 4.98 -10.49 -14.20
CA PRO A 36 4.41 -9.65 -15.27
C PRO A 36 2.90 -9.44 -15.16
N ARG A 37 2.22 -10.19 -14.31
CA ARG A 37 0.77 -10.11 -14.14
C ARG A 37 0.35 -9.33 -12.90
N LEU A 38 1.24 -9.25 -11.89
CA LEU A 38 0.80 -8.79 -10.57
C LEU A 38 1.98 -8.22 -9.79
N LEU A 39 1.77 -7.06 -9.16
CA LEU A 39 2.63 -6.58 -8.09
C LEU A 39 1.81 -6.55 -6.81
N VAL A 40 2.33 -7.17 -5.75
CA VAL A 40 1.78 -7.07 -4.40
C VAL A 40 2.80 -6.38 -3.52
N GLY A 41 2.43 -5.26 -2.94
CA GLY A 41 3.34 -4.47 -2.11
C GLY A 41 2.71 -3.96 -0.84
N LEU A 42 3.56 -3.47 0.03
CA LEU A 42 3.16 -2.78 1.26
C LEU A 42 3.60 -1.33 1.19
N ASN A 43 2.73 -0.44 1.62
CA ASN A 43 3.03 0.96 1.87
C ASN A 43 2.82 1.21 3.36
N ALA A 44 3.85 1.70 4.04
CA ALA A 44 3.83 1.94 5.47
C ALA A 44 4.03 3.43 5.73
N PHE A 45 3.12 4.03 6.48
CA PHE A 45 3.11 5.47 6.75
C PHE A 45 3.13 5.71 8.25
N GLU A 46 4.19 6.32 8.75
CA GLU A 46 4.17 6.92 10.08
C GLU A 46 3.27 8.16 10.06
N PRO A 47 2.79 8.65 11.21
CA PRO A 47 1.99 9.88 11.22
C PRO A 47 2.69 11.02 10.48
N GLY A 48 1.94 11.70 9.61
CA GLY A 48 2.43 12.81 8.80
C GLY A 48 3.05 12.45 7.46
N GLN A 49 3.25 11.17 7.19
CA GLN A 49 3.82 10.74 5.91
C GLN A 49 2.75 10.59 4.84
N SER A 50 3.16 10.73 3.59
CA SER A 50 2.24 10.65 2.47
C SER A 50 2.93 10.09 1.23
N HIS A 51 2.12 9.65 0.28
CA HIS A 51 2.54 9.29 -1.06
C HIS A 51 1.85 10.27 -2.02
N ALA A 52 2.63 11.01 -2.80
CA ALA A 52 2.11 12.04 -3.68
C ALA A 52 1.15 11.47 -4.72
N VAL A 53 0.21 12.30 -5.15
CA VAL A 53 -0.75 11.92 -6.19
C VAL A 53 0.00 11.58 -7.48
N HIS A 54 -0.34 10.44 -8.07
CA HIS A 54 0.23 9.95 -9.32
C HIS A 54 -0.79 9.07 -10.03
N ALA A 55 -0.48 8.66 -11.24
CA ALA A 55 -1.36 7.80 -12.03
C ALA A 55 -0.52 6.71 -12.72
N HIS A 56 -1.15 5.55 -12.92
CA HIS A 56 -0.54 4.44 -13.63
C HIS A 56 -1.34 4.14 -14.90
N GLN A 57 -0.71 4.28 -16.05
CA GLN A 57 -1.36 3.96 -17.32
C GLN A 57 -1.28 2.46 -17.58
N GLY A 58 -2.41 1.88 -17.97
CA GLY A 58 -2.46 0.46 -18.33
C GLY A 58 -2.47 -0.50 -17.15
N MET A 59 -2.55 -0.01 -15.93
CA MET A 59 -2.59 -0.83 -14.72
C MET A 59 -3.69 -0.32 -13.80
N ASP A 60 -4.49 -1.24 -13.29
CA ASP A 60 -5.40 -0.92 -12.19
C ASP A 60 -4.67 -1.11 -10.88
N LYS A 61 -5.00 -0.30 -9.89
CA LYS A 61 -4.42 -0.40 -8.55
C LYS A 61 -5.52 -0.50 -7.51
N LEU A 62 -5.33 -1.36 -6.53
CA LEU A 62 -6.18 -1.36 -5.35
C LEU A 62 -5.36 -1.13 -4.11
N TYR A 63 -5.97 -0.45 -3.14
CA TYR A 63 -5.45 -0.30 -1.80
C TYR A 63 -6.37 -1.03 -0.82
N TYR A 64 -5.79 -1.76 0.10
CA TYR A 64 -6.51 -2.34 1.22
C TYR A 64 -5.84 -1.92 2.52
N VAL A 65 -6.59 -1.27 3.41
CA VAL A 65 -6.02 -0.82 4.67
C VAL A 65 -5.95 -2.01 5.64
N ILE A 66 -4.73 -2.37 6.03
CA ILE A 66 -4.48 -3.47 6.96
C ILE A 66 -4.56 -2.96 8.40
N GLU A 67 -4.02 -1.76 8.66
CA GLU A 67 -3.88 -1.21 10.01
C GLU A 67 -3.97 0.30 9.95
N GLY A 68 -4.67 0.89 10.92
CA GLY A 68 -4.75 2.34 11.05
C GLY A 68 -5.81 2.97 10.18
N ALA A 69 -5.65 4.25 9.92
CA ALA A 69 -6.57 5.06 9.12
C ALA A 69 -5.80 6.14 8.38
N GLY A 70 -6.32 6.57 7.24
CA GLY A 70 -5.72 7.63 6.46
C GLY A 70 -6.71 8.23 5.47
N VAL A 71 -6.21 9.17 4.65
CA VAL A 71 -6.99 9.79 3.60
C VAL A 71 -6.43 9.36 2.25
N PHE A 72 -7.29 8.78 1.43
CA PHE A 72 -6.94 8.35 0.08
C PHE A 72 -7.56 9.31 -0.91
N ILE A 73 -6.74 9.83 -1.81
CA ILE A 73 -7.20 10.77 -2.84
C ILE A 73 -7.41 9.99 -4.11
N LEU A 74 -8.61 10.09 -4.70
CA LEU A 74 -8.92 9.48 -5.98
C LEU A 74 -9.58 10.52 -6.88
N ASN A 75 -8.94 10.81 -8.00
CA ASN A 75 -9.42 11.80 -8.97
C ASN A 75 -9.78 13.13 -8.31
N GLY A 76 -8.92 13.59 -7.38
CA GLY A 76 -9.09 14.85 -6.68
C GLY A 76 -10.06 14.81 -5.51
N VAL A 77 -10.69 13.68 -5.21
CA VAL A 77 -11.65 13.55 -4.12
C VAL A 77 -11.02 12.77 -2.96
N GLU A 78 -11.14 13.32 -1.76
CA GLU A 78 -10.63 12.69 -0.54
C GLU A 78 -11.59 11.63 -0.02
N HIS A 79 -11.04 10.47 0.31
CA HIS A 79 -11.77 9.35 0.89
C HIS A 79 -11.09 8.92 2.18
N PRO A 80 -11.63 9.28 3.36
CA PRO A 80 -11.12 8.72 4.60
C PRO A 80 -11.37 7.21 4.63
N MET A 81 -10.35 6.45 5.00
CA MET A 81 -10.41 4.99 5.06
C MET A 81 -9.72 4.47 6.30
N ARG A 82 -10.19 3.34 6.78
CA ARG A 82 -9.65 2.66 7.95
C ARG A 82 -9.48 1.17 7.68
N ALA A 83 -8.86 0.48 8.63
CA ALA A 83 -8.58 -0.95 8.51
C ALA A 83 -9.80 -1.73 8.05
N GLY A 84 -9.60 -2.61 7.08
CA GLY A 84 -10.63 -3.44 6.50
C GLY A 84 -11.30 -2.84 5.26
N GLU A 85 -10.97 -1.59 4.89
CA GLU A 85 -11.59 -0.93 3.74
C GLU A 85 -10.67 -0.94 2.53
N LEU A 86 -11.29 -0.94 1.36
CA LEU A 86 -10.63 -1.11 0.07
C LEU A 86 -11.02 0.02 -0.87
N LEU A 87 -10.05 0.52 -1.65
CA LEU A 87 -10.29 1.49 -2.70
C LEU A 87 -9.63 1.00 -3.99
N VAL A 88 -10.35 1.13 -5.10
CA VAL A 88 -9.80 0.80 -6.42
C VAL A 88 -9.53 2.09 -7.19
N ALA A 89 -8.29 2.21 -7.68
CA ALA A 89 -7.87 3.29 -8.57
C ALA A 89 -7.69 2.69 -9.97
N PRO A 90 -8.67 2.90 -10.88
CA PRO A 90 -8.55 2.39 -12.24
C PRO A 90 -7.39 3.01 -13.00
N SER A 91 -6.98 2.34 -14.07
CA SER A 91 -5.92 2.81 -14.98
C SER A 91 -6.10 4.29 -15.33
N GLY A 92 -5.03 5.06 -15.19
CA GLY A 92 -4.99 6.46 -15.57
C GLY A 92 -5.63 7.42 -14.60
N VAL A 93 -6.31 6.95 -13.56
CA VAL A 93 -6.95 7.82 -12.58
C VAL A 93 -5.95 8.24 -11.50
N PRO A 94 -5.74 9.55 -11.28
CA PRO A 94 -4.80 10.01 -10.27
C PRO A 94 -5.22 9.59 -8.86
N HIS A 95 -4.23 9.16 -8.06
CA HIS A 95 -4.48 8.69 -6.71
C HIS A 95 -3.28 8.96 -5.81
N GLY A 96 -3.54 9.12 -4.52
CA GLY A 96 -2.52 9.34 -3.51
C GLY A 96 -3.02 8.95 -2.12
N VAL A 97 -2.11 8.97 -1.14
CA VAL A 97 -2.41 8.59 0.24
C VAL A 97 -1.73 9.56 1.19
N ALA A 98 -2.42 9.91 2.26
CA ALA A 98 -1.85 10.70 3.34
C ALA A 98 -2.24 10.10 4.69
N ASN A 99 -1.26 9.97 5.57
CA ASN A 99 -1.52 9.61 6.95
C ASN A 99 -1.57 10.89 7.79
N ASN A 100 -2.76 11.41 7.99
CA ASN A 100 -3.00 12.62 8.78
C ASN A 100 -3.47 12.31 10.20
N GLY A 101 -3.46 11.03 10.57
CA GLY A 101 -3.88 10.59 11.90
C GLY A 101 -2.71 10.44 12.88
N PRO A 102 -3.00 10.11 14.14
CA PRO A 102 -1.97 9.96 15.15
C PRO A 102 -1.27 8.59 15.14
N ASP A 103 -1.79 7.62 14.41
CA ASP A 103 -1.30 6.25 14.43
C ASP A 103 -0.69 5.85 13.10
N ARG A 104 0.04 4.74 13.10
CA ARG A 104 0.62 4.14 11.90
C ARG A 104 -0.48 3.67 10.94
N LEU A 105 -0.20 3.79 9.66
CA LEU A 105 -1.08 3.32 8.58
C LEU A 105 -0.31 2.31 7.74
N LEU A 106 -0.85 1.09 7.64
CA LEU A 106 -0.29 0.04 6.80
C LEU A 106 -1.29 -0.32 5.71
N VAL A 107 -0.83 -0.27 4.47
CA VAL A 107 -1.68 -0.45 3.29
C VAL A 107 -1.09 -1.54 2.41
N LEU A 108 -1.94 -2.48 1.99
CA LEU A 108 -1.62 -3.43 0.94
C LEU A 108 -1.95 -2.76 -0.39
N ALA A 109 -1.00 -2.76 -1.32
CA ALA A 109 -1.19 -2.20 -2.66
C ALA A 109 -0.99 -3.31 -3.68
N VAL A 110 -1.94 -3.43 -4.62
CA VAL A 110 -1.88 -4.42 -5.69
C VAL A 110 -2.04 -3.69 -7.02
N LEU A 111 -1.14 -3.97 -7.96
CA LEU A 111 -1.20 -3.43 -9.33
C LEU A 111 -1.26 -4.59 -10.32
N ALA A 112 -2.15 -4.49 -11.30
CA ALA A 112 -2.32 -5.53 -12.32
C ALA A 112 -2.86 -4.92 -13.63
N PRO A 113 -2.35 -5.35 -14.80
CA PRO A 113 -1.11 -6.11 -14.96
C PRO A 113 0.10 -5.25 -14.58
N TRP A 114 1.16 -5.87 -14.09
CA TRP A 114 2.34 -5.13 -13.66
C TRP A 114 3.33 -4.97 -14.81
N HIS A 115 3.74 -3.73 -15.08
CA HIS A 115 4.64 -3.42 -16.19
C HIS A 115 6.06 -3.08 -15.72
N GLY A 116 6.38 -3.42 -14.46
CA GLY A 116 7.70 -3.20 -13.90
C GLY A 116 7.85 -1.84 -13.25
N THR A 117 7.84 -0.75 -14.02
CA THR A 117 7.99 0.59 -13.47
C THR A 117 6.69 1.36 -13.56
N ALA A 118 6.31 1.98 -12.49
CA ALA A 118 5.10 2.81 -12.45
C ALA A 118 5.41 4.25 -12.87
#